data_49855fd4f371fd699796f880e91b724a
#
_entry.id   49855fd4f371fd699796f880e91b724a
#
_cell.length_a   1.000
_cell.length_b   1.000
_cell.length_c   1.000
_cell.angle_alpha   90.00
_cell.angle_beta   90.00
_cell.angle_gamma   90.00
#
_symmetry.space_group_name_H-M   'P 1'
#
loop_
_entity.id
_entity.type
_entity.pdbx_description
1 polymer ?
#
loop_
_entity_poly.entity_id
_entity_poly.type
_entity_poly.pdbx_seq_one_letter_code
_entity_poly.pdbx_strand_id
1 'polypeptide(L)'
;MSVKRFVGLLGWVYTAGAAPLAAQTPWLPAACDIKPGHQLVNSGMQSLRSAFTTKFADQKAKDLKDAERVLTQAVTNGKQEKNPAAWYYLGRYYLMTHDLVGADSALSKALALAPACKEDIGLYRRQEWVLVFNTAAAAWQAGNTDSAIVAFRRANQIYQGDPSGFIYLADLFLGRLEPDSALTRTDAAKYHMDSLVYATRMDSAVKYFRLAVPAASDPKYTKDRREALLNVARVYHSEKRYGEAAAAYHEFLTAYPNDIPGTASLADLYLRANKVDSAVALYSRVLDHADSATAEDLFVAARSLLGAIASSPDTAVMDADCAKAVKKKSPALTARQVAARCAPAAADTMRKYHALTDPQYALVAKTYQAGLAKNPYSRDALYNLVSVSYAIGDTASVLALAQRLCALDPMNRSTLAKLAGGWQLKGKKDSVLYYLTIADSLPVEISVSSFTLTEKGATLEGHMTNFRPKASAPVKLTFDFLDAKGNVVATRAQDVPALAPNADQEFTLKVDQPGVVAWRYKRG
;
A
#
# COMPACT_ATOMS: atom_id res chain seq x y z
N MET A 1 2.75 -9.29 -6.76
CA MET A 1 2.96 -7.86 -6.46
C MET A 1 4.17 -7.78 -5.57
N SER A 2 5.28 -7.27 -6.07
CA SER A 2 6.53 -7.16 -5.30
C SER A 2 6.37 -6.12 -4.19
N VAL A 3 6.86 -6.40 -2.99
CA VAL A 3 6.94 -5.51 -1.81
C VAL A 3 7.60 -4.16 -2.14
N LYS A 4 8.32 -4.06 -3.27
CA LYS A 4 8.93 -2.81 -3.75
C LYS A 4 7.94 -1.65 -3.98
N ARG A 5 6.63 -1.89 -4.04
CA ARG A 5 5.62 -0.82 -4.17
C ARG A 5 5.19 -0.21 -2.83
N PHE A 6 5.53 -0.82 -1.69
CA PHE A 6 5.23 -0.26 -0.36
C PHE A 6 6.22 0.83 0.09
N VAL A 7 7.41 0.87 -0.48
CA VAL A 7 8.44 1.88 -0.13
C VAL A 7 8.12 3.28 -0.69
N GLY A 8 7.18 3.41 -1.61
CA GLY A 8 6.77 4.68 -2.22
C GLY A 8 5.89 5.59 -1.35
N LEU A 9 5.42 5.14 -0.18
CA LEU A 9 4.61 5.94 0.77
C LEU A 9 5.46 6.63 1.87
N LEU A 10 6.78 6.57 1.77
CA LEU A 10 7.75 7.17 2.70
C LEU A 10 8.01 8.67 2.44
N GLY A 11 7.07 9.39 1.86
CA GLY A 11 7.18 10.84 1.64
C GLY A 11 6.66 11.72 2.79
N TRP A 12 6.08 11.17 3.84
CA TRP A 12 5.78 11.92 5.05
C TRP A 12 6.99 11.93 5.99
N VAL A 13 8.06 12.65 5.58
CA VAL A 13 8.80 13.36 6.62
C VAL A 13 7.72 14.20 7.32
N TYR A 14 7.30 13.78 8.52
CA TYR A 14 6.88 14.77 9.49
C TYR A 14 8.05 15.76 9.53
N THR A 15 7.92 16.84 8.78
CA THR A 15 8.40 18.09 9.30
C THR A 15 7.53 18.29 10.54
N ALA A 16 7.85 17.56 11.61
CA ALA A 16 7.74 18.13 12.93
C ALA A 16 8.42 19.45 12.69
N GLY A 17 7.60 20.50 12.43
CA GLY A 17 8.11 21.81 12.09
C GLY A 17 9.25 22.02 13.04
N ALA A 18 10.44 22.38 12.56
CA ALA A 18 11.57 22.61 13.39
C ALA A 18 11.04 23.49 14.53
N ALA A 19 10.58 22.82 15.58
CA ALA A 19 10.26 23.49 16.81
C ALA A 19 11.57 24.17 17.13
N PRO A 20 11.61 25.49 17.27
CA PRO A 20 12.83 26.20 17.58
C PRO A 20 13.48 25.43 18.71
N LEU A 21 14.75 25.13 18.58
CA LEU A 21 15.64 24.47 19.55
C LEU A 21 15.02 24.55 20.93
N ALA A 22 14.63 23.41 21.49
CA ALA A 22 13.79 23.26 22.65
C ALA A 22 14.05 24.39 23.63
N ALA A 23 13.17 25.37 23.65
CA ALA A 23 13.05 26.24 24.84
C ALA A 23 12.84 25.25 25.99
N GLN A 24 13.85 25.08 26.84
CA GLN A 24 13.80 24.15 27.96
C GLN A 24 12.48 24.46 28.65
N THR A 25 11.59 23.50 28.69
CA THR A 25 10.29 23.67 29.32
C THR A 25 10.58 24.17 30.73
N PRO A 26 9.99 25.27 31.17
CA PRO A 26 10.31 25.85 32.49
C PRO A 26 10.12 24.76 33.54
N TRP A 27 10.97 24.77 34.58
CA TRP A 27 10.79 23.88 35.71
C TRP A 27 9.40 24.10 36.28
N LEU A 28 8.53 23.14 36.12
CA LEU A 28 7.19 23.14 36.68
C LEU A 28 7.20 22.25 37.93
N PRO A 29 6.66 22.70 39.06
CA PRO A 29 6.33 21.82 40.18
C PRO A 29 5.33 20.77 39.70
N ALA A 30 5.25 19.64 40.40
CA ALA A 30 4.34 18.55 40.02
C ALA A 30 2.90 19.09 39.92
N ALA A 31 2.32 18.96 38.74
CA ALA A 31 0.95 19.38 38.48
C ALA A 31 -0.09 18.49 39.21
N CYS A 32 0.31 17.30 39.63
CA CYS A 32 -0.53 16.29 40.27
C CYS A 32 -0.53 16.34 41.80
N ASP A 33 -0.22 17.47 42.40
CA ASP A 33 -0.22 17.73 43.88
C ASP A 33 0.58 16.70 44.71
N ILE A 34 1.72 16.24 44.19
CA ILE A 34 2.65 15.40 44.95
C ILE A 34 3.51 16.30 45.86
N LYS A 35 3.38 16.12 47.17
CA LYS A 35 4.18 16.84 48.14
C LYS A 35 5.40 16.01 48.54
N PRO A 36 6.61 16.60 48.63
CA PRO A 36 7.80 15.88 49.08
C PRO A 36 7.64 15.20 50.45
N GLY A 37 7.01 15.84 51.42
CA GLY A 37 6.63 15.27 52.72
C GLY A 37 7.79 14.83 53.61
N HIS A 38 9.01 14.76 53.10
CA HIS A 38 10.19 14.30 53.81
C HIS A 38 11.42 15.12 53.41
N GLN A 39 12.33 15.36 54.39
CA GLN A 39 13.49 16.22 54.18
C GLN A 39 14.39 15.79 53.01
N LEU A 40 14.72 14.48 52.90
CA LEU A 40 15.54 13.98 51.80
C LEU A 40 14.88 14.23 50.43
N VAL A 41 13.57 13.98 50.31
CA VAL A 41 12.83 14.20 49.08
C VAL A 41 12.78 15.68 48.71
N ASN A 42 12.56 16.55 49.70
CA ASN A 42 12.56 17.99 49.47
C ASN A 42 13.95 18.49 49.04
N SER A 43 15.03 18.04 49.71
CA SER A 43 16.41 18.38 49.32
C SER A 43 16.70 17.94 47.88
N GLY A 44 16.30 16.70 47.48
CA GLY A 44 16.49 16.21 46.14
C GLY A 44 15.71 17.03 45.10
N MET A 45 14.48 17.40 45.40
CA MET A 45 13.68 18.29 44.54
C MET A 45 14.36 19.66 44.37
N GLN A 46 14.89 20.27 45.42
CA GLN A 46 15.58 21.56 45.34
C GLN A 46 16.88 21.44 44.51
N SER A 47 17.67 20.39 44.70
CA SER A 47 18.87 20.15 43.92
C SER A 47 18.54 19.97 42.42
N LEU A 48 17.47 19.22 42.07
CA LEU A 48 17.03 19.10 40.67
C LEU A 48 16.57 20.45 40.11
N ARG A 49 15.84 21.25 40.88
CA ARG A 49 15.42 22.60 40.47
C ARG A 49 16.62 23.49 40.20
N SER A 50 17.64 23.47 41.07
CA SER A 50 18.89 24.19 40.89
C SER A 50 19.63 23.72 39.63
N ALA A 51 19.79 22.41 39.44
CA ALA A 51 20.40 21.82 38.26
C ALA A 51 19.70 22.19 36.95
N PHE A 52 18.38 22.37 36.99
CA PHE A 52 17.58 22.78 35.85
C PHE A 52 17.74 24.26 35.50
N THR A 53 17.87 25.11 36.47
CA THR A 53 17.86 26.57 36.31
C THR A 53 19.26 27.17 36.15
N THR A 54 20.31 26.48 36.65
CA THR A 54 21.70 26.98 36.56
C THR A 54 22.23 26.96 35.13
N LYS A 55 23.01 28.02 34.79
CA LYS A 55 23.74 28.09 33.50
C LYS A 55 25.17 27.55 33.61
N PHE A 56 25.64 27.25 34.81
CA PHE A 56 27.02 26.79 35.05
C PHE A 56 27.08 25.27 35.06
N ALA A 57 27.89 24.68 34.15
CA ALA A 57 28.00 23.24 33.98
C ALA A 57 28.46 22.52 35.27
N ASP A 58 29.46 23.06 35.96
CA ASP A 58 30.00 22.47 37.19
C ASP A 58 28.96 22.45 38.31
N GLN A 59 28.22 23.55 38.47
CA GLN A 59 27.12 23.63 39.45
C GLN A 59 26.00 22.64 39.08
N LYS A 60 25.65 22.53 37.80
CA LYS A 60 24.67 21.55 37.34
C LYS A 60 25.08 20.11 37.67
N ALA A 61 26.36 19.78 37.40
CA ALA A 61 26.88 18.46 37.71
C ALA A 61 26.85 18.16 39.22
N LYS A 62 27.24 19.13 40.05
CA LYS A 62 27.17 19.00 41.51
C LYS A 62 25.73 18.82 41.99
N ASP A 63 24.80 19.66 41.54
CA ASP A 63 23.40 19.58 41.93
C ASP A 63 22.75 18.27 41.51
N LEU A 64 23.06 17.72 40.32
CA LEU A 64 22.60 16.42 39.90
C LEU A 64 23.15 15.30 40.77
N LYS A 65 24.43 15.34 41.14
CA LYS A 65 25.04 14.34 42.04
C LYS A 65 24.42 14.38 43.42
N ASP A 66 24.13 15.56 43.94
CA ASP A 66 23.46 15.73 45.24
C ASP A 66 22.00 15.23 45.18
N ALA A 67 21.27 15.51 44.08
CA ALA A 67 19.92 14.98 43.88
C ALA A 67 19.92 13.45 43.85
N GLU A 68 20.83 12.82 43.05
CA GLU A 68 20.98 11.37 43.01
C GLU A 68 21.15 10.78 44.38
N ARG A 69 22.14 11.29 45.12
CA ARG A 69 22.50 10.77 46.44
C ARG A 69 21.33 10.82 47.40
N VAL A 70 20.64 11.97 47.52
CA VAL A 70 19.59 12.13 48.56
C VAL A 70 18.28 11.46 48.14
N LEU A 71 17.92 11.44 46.84
CA LEU A 71 16.72 10.74 46.36
C LEU A 71 16.88 9.22 46.41
N THR A 72 18.05 8.69 46.04
CA THR A 72 18.36 7.27 46.21
C THR A 72 18.34 6.87 47.67
N GLN A 73 18.98 7.67 48.55
CA GLN A 73 18.91 7.46 50.00
C GLN A 73 17.46 7.47 50.52
N ALA A 74 16.59 8.35 49.99
CA ALA A 74 15.19 8.42 50.44
C ALA A 74 14.46 7.11 50.18
N VAL A 75 14.63 6.50 48.99
CA VAL A 75 13.91 5.27 48.60
C VAL A 75 14.60 3.97 49.05
N THR A 76 15.86 4.04 49.52
CA THR A 76 16.57 2.86 50.05
C THR A 76 16.55 2.82 51.57
N ASN A 77 17.16 3.79 52.23
CA ASN A 77 17.37 3.81 53.66
C ASN A 77 16.45 4.79 54.39
N GLY A 78 15.83 5.74 53.65
CA GLY A 78 15.00 6.79 54.20
C GLY A 78 13.54 6.42 54.43
N LYS A 79 13.17 5.17 54.24
CA LYS A 79 11.79 4.61 54.37
C LYS A 79 10.75 5.39 53.56
N GLN A 80 11.15 5.96 52.39
CA GLN A 80 10.28 6.70 51.50
C GLN A 80 9.89 5.92 50.26
N GLU A 81 10.01 4.60 50.27
CA GLU A 81 9.64 3.71 49.14
C GLU A 81 8.15 3.75 48.79
N LYS A 82 7.29 4.20 49.75
CA LYS A 82 5.85 4.42 49.54
C LYS A 82 5.49 5.88 49.23
N ASN A 83 6.48 6.78 49.20
CA ASN A 83 6.27 8.19 48.89
C ASN A 83 6.33 8.41 47.35
N PRO A 84 5.22 8.73 46.67
CA PRO A 84 5.23 8.93 45.23
C PRO A 84 6.17 10.07 44.79
N ALA A 85 6.35 11.11 45.60
CA ALA A 85 7.25 12.22 45.27
C ALA A 85 8.72 11.77 45.23
N ALA A 86 9.14 10.83 46.08
CA ALA A 86 10.50 10.31 46.05
C ALA A 86 10.82 9.66 44.70
N TRP A 87 9.94 8.79 44.19
CA TRP A 87 10.09 8.11 42.90
C TRP A 87 9.89 9.10 41.73
N TYR A 88 8.97 10.04 41.83
CA TYR A 88 8.74 11.08 40.82
C TYR A 88 10.00 11.93 40.59
N TYR A 89 10.60 12.49 41.65
CA TYR A 89 11.79 13.30 41.48
C TYR A 89 13.02 12.47 41.11
N LEU A 90 13.15 11.24 41.60
CA LEU A 90 14.19 10.33 41.16
C LEU A 90 14.06 10.01 39.66
N GLY A 91 12.84 9.81 39.17
CA GLY A 91 12.57 9.63 37.74
C GLY A 91 12.95 10.84 36.90
N ARG A 92 12.66 12.05 37.40
CA ARG A 92 13.09 13.33 36.76
C ARG A 92 14.62 13.48 36.73
N TYR A 93 15.31 13.04 37.79
CA TYR A 93 16.77 12.97 37.82
C TYR A 93 17.28 12.08 36.67
N TYR A 94 16.75 10.88 36.53
CA TYR A 94 17.14 9.95 35.47
C TYR A 94 16.86 10.50 34.07
N LEU A 95 15.74 11.23 33.86
CA LEU A 95 15.51 11.91 32.58
C LEU A 95 16.56 12.99 32.30
N MET A 96 16.94 13.78 33.31
CA MET A 96 17.97 14.83 33.16
C MET A 96 19.38 14.27 32.89
N THR A 97 19.62 13.01 33.24
CA THR A 97 20.89 12.31 33.02
C THR A 97 20.80 11.32 31.83
N HIS A 98 19.66 11.29 31.14
CA HIS A 98 19.39 10.39 30.00
C HIS A 98 19.48 8.89 30.34
N ASP A 99 19.30 8.53 31.59
CA ASP A 99 19.10 7.13 32.02
C ASP A 99 17.62 6.74 31.84
N LEU A 100 17.29 6.26 30.65
CA LEU A 100 15.91 5.92 30.29
C LEU A 100 15.38 4.72 31.10
N VAL A 101 16.24 3.79 31.48
CA VAL A 101 15.85 2.59 32.27
C VAL A 101 15.51 3.00 33.71
N GLY A 102 16.37 3.78 34.32
CA GLY A 102 16.12 4.36 35.65
C GLY A 102 14.88 5.23 35.66
N ALA A 103 14.73 6.08 34.64
CA ALA A 103 13.56 6.96 34.49
C ALA A 103 12.25 6.16 34.38
N ASP A 104 12.21 5.15 33.51
CA ASP A 104 11.00 4.33 33.34
C ASP A 104 10.64 3.59 34.64
N SER A 105 11.63 2.96 35.31
CA SER A 105 11.43 2.27 36.59
C SER A 105 10.88 3.23 37.67
N ALA A 106 11.52 4.37 37.88
CA ALA A 106 11.15 5.31 38.93
C ALA A 106 9.78 5.98 38.65
N LEU A 107 9.54 6.45 37.40
CA LEU A 107 8.27 7.08 37.03
C LEU A 107 7.11 6.09 37.06
N SER A 108 7.35 4.81 36.72
CA SER A 108 6.33 3.74 36.83
C SER A 108 5.93 3.47 38.29
N LYS A 109 6.90 3.46 39.21
CA LYS A 109 6.63 3.38 40.66
C LYS A 109 5.88 4.58 41.17
N ALA A 110 6.27 5.81 40.75
CA ALA A 110 5.55 7.02 41.11
C ALA A 110 4.09 6.97 40.62
N LEU A 111 3.85 6.52 39.40
CA LEU A 111 2.52 6.39 38.82
C LEU A 111 1.66 5.35 39.54
N ALA A 112 2.25 4.20 39.92
CA ALA A 112 1.56 3.16 40.67
C ALA A 112 1.11 3.66 42.07
N LEU A 113 1.91 4.53 42.73
CA LEU A 113 1.60 5.11 44.01
C LEU A 113 0.66 6.34 43.93
N ALA A 114 0.69 7.06 42.80
CA ALA A 114 -0.12 8.25 42.55
C ALA A 114 -0.66 8.26 41.09
N PRO A 115 -1.73 7.52 40.79
CA PRO A 115 -2.30 7.44 39.44
C PRO A 115 -2.75 8.79 38.87
N ALA A 116 -3.10 9.76 39.72
CA ALA A 116 -3.45 11.11 39.28
C ALA A 116 -2.31 11.86 38.56
N CYS A 117 -1.05 11.38 38.69
CA CYS A 117 0.12 11.97 38.04
C CYS A 117 0.32 11.46 36.59
N LYS A 118 -0.61 10.69 36.04
CA LYS A 118 -0.48 10.06 34.71
C LYS A 118 -0.16 11.10 33.61
N GLU A 119 -0.87 12.20 33.59
CA GLU A 119 -0.70 13.22 32.54
C GLU A 119 0.63 13.96 32.70
N ASP A 120 0.98 14.35 33.89
CA ASP A 120 2.23 15.06 34.20
C ASP A 120 3.47 14.17 33.91
N ILE A 121 3.46 12.93 34.40
CA ILE A 121 4.51 11.95 34.10
C ILE A 121 4.57 11.68 32.60
N GLY A 122 3.42 11.56 31.94
CA GLY A 122 3.31 11.37 30.50
C GLY A 122 3.96 12.51 29.71
N LEU A 123 3.80 13.76 30.16
CA LEU A 123 4.44 14.92 29.55
C LEU A 123 5.98 14.82 29.59
N TYR A 124 6.57 14.52 30.74
CA TYR A 124 8.03 14.37 30.87
C TYR A 124 8.57 13.18 30.05
N ARG A 125 7.88 12.05 30.09
CA ARG A 125 8.24 10.88 29.28
C ARG A 125 8.19 11.20 27.79
N ARG A 126 7.16 11.94 27.33
CA ARG A 126 7.01 12.35 25.94
C ARG A 126 8.10 13.32 25.50
N GLN A 127 8.53 14.24 26.34
CA GLN A 127 9.63 15.16 26.02
C GLN A 127 10.93 14.41 25.73
N GLU A 128 11.29 13.45 26.56
CA GLU A 128 12.48 12.61 26.34
C GLU A 128 12.31 11.69 25.14
N TRP A 129 11.10 11.13 24.95
CA TRP A 129 10.76 10.33 23.79
C TRP A 129 11.03 11.10 22.48
N VAL A 130 10.66 12.37 22.38
CA VAL A 130 10.90 13.20 21.17
C VAL A 130 12.39 13.27 20.83
N LEU A 131 13.26 13.45 21.82
CA LEU A 131 14.71 13.52 21.60
C LEU A 131 15.26 12.20 21.06
N VAL A 132 14.90 11.10 21.70
CA VAL A 132 15.35 9.75 21.29
C VAL A 132 14.76 9.34 19.94
N PHE A 133 13.49 9.67 19.72
CA PHE A 133 12.80 9.44 18.44
C PHE A 133 13.48 10.18 17.29
N ASN A 134 13.83 11.46 17.46
CA ASN A 134 14.53 12.22 16.43
C ASN A 134 15.92 11.65 16.13
N THR A 135 16.63 11.16 17.15
CA THR A 135 17.90 10.45 16.97
C THR A 135 17.71 9.17 16.16
N ALA A 136 16.65 8.41 16.44
CA ALA A 136 16.31 7.21 15.70
C ALA A 136 15.97 7.51 14.23
N ALA A 137 15.18 8.57 13.98
CA ALA A 137 14.81 9.01 12.64
C ALA A 137 16.03 9.47 11.83
N ALA A 138 16.95 10.21 12.45
CA ALA A 138 18.20 10.63 11.82
C ALA A 138 19.09 9.43 11.45
N ALA A 139 19.21 8.43 12.34
CA ALA A 139 19.94 7.21 12.07
C ALA A 139 19.32 6.44 10.87
N TRP A 140 18.01 6.37 10.79
CA TRP A 140 17.31 5.75 9.67
C TRP A 140 17.57 6.50 8.35
N GLN A 141 17.43 7.83 8.34
CA GLN A 141 17.72 8.65 7.17
C GLN A 141 19.16 8.50 6.67
N ALA A 142 20.12 8.28 7.60
CA ALA A 142 21.51 7.99 7.28
C ALA A 142 21.75 6.54 6.81
N GLY A 143 20.72 5.70 6.73
CA GLY A 143 20.82 4.29 6.33
C GLY A 143 21.28 3.34 7.46
N ASN A 144 21.48 3.85 8.67
CA ASN A 144 21.94 3.07 9.82
C ASN A 144 20.77 2.33 10.50
N THR A 145 20.21 1.34 9.79
CA THR A 145 18.98 0.63 10.19
C THR A 145 19.06 0.01 11.59
N ASP A 146 20.17 -0.65 11.94
CA ASP A 146 20.31 -1.31 13.24
C ASP A 146 20.34 -0.30 14.39
N SER A 147 21.05 0.82 14.21
CA SER A 147 21.05 1.93 15.18
C SER A 147 19.66 2.55 15.33
N ALA A 148 18.94 2.72 14.24
CA ALA A 148 17.58 3.23 14.26
C ALA A 148 16.63 2.30 15.03
N ILE A 149 16.69 0.97 14.81
CA ILE A 149 15.90 -0.03 15.55
C ILE A 149 16.17 0.06 17.05
N VAL A 150 17.43 0.13 17.46
CA VAL A 150 17.81 0.24 18.88
C VAL A 150 17.25 1.53 19.48
N ALA A 151 17.39 2.67 18.78
CA ALA A 151 16.93 3.96 19.28
C ALA A 151 15.38 4.05 19.34
N PHE A 152 14.64 3.55 18.33
CA PHE A 152 13.17 3.51 18.40
C PHE A 152 12.66 2.59 19.52
N ARG A 153 13.33 1.46 19.77
CA ARG A 153 12.99 0.61 20.93
C ARG A 153 13.17 1.35 22.24
N ARG A 154 14.26 2.10 22.40
CA ARG A 154 14.50 2.93 23.58
C ARG A 154 13.43 4.04 23.73
N ALA A 155 13.09 4.72 22.63
CA ALA A 155 12.02 5.70 22.65
C ALA A 155 10.70 5.09 23.16
N ASN A 156 10.29 3.95 22.59
CA ASN A 156 9.04 3.28 22.97
C ASN A 156 9.08 2.65 24.39
N GLN A 157 10.26 2.46 24.96
CA GLN A 157 10.39 2.05 26.35
C GLN A 157 9.99 3.17 27.29
N ILE A 158 10.41 4.41 27.01
CA ILE A 158 10.12 5.56 27.89
C ILE A 158 8.70 6.09 27.73
N TYR A 159 8.14 6.06 26.48
CA TYR A 159 6.78 6.56 26.23
C TYR A 159 6.08 5.74 25.14
N GLN A 160 4.84 5.30 25.44
CA GLN A 160 4.04 4.44 24.57
C GLN A 160 2.74 5.09 24.09
N GLY A 161 2.52 6.36 24.41
CA GLY A 161 1.31 7.09 24.05
C GLY A 161 1.37 7.80 22.69
N ASP A 162 2.38 7.45 21.85
CA ASP A 162 2.52 7.92 20.49
C ASP A 162 2.78 6.71 19.57
N PRO A 163 1.94 6.46 18.55
CA PRO A 163 2.06 5.28 17.69
C PRO A 163 3.27 5.32 16.76
N SER A 164 3.83 6.51 16.47
CA SER A 164 4.86 6.71 15.43
C SER A 164 6.10 5.85 15.66
N GLY A 165 6.56 5.73 16.92
CA GLY A 165 7.74 4.92 17.22
C GLY A 165 7.54 3.43 16.97
N PHE A 166 6.32 2.92 17.16
CA PHE A 166 5.97 1.54 16.84
C PHE A 166 5.80 1.35 15.33
N ILE A 167 5.15 2.29 14.63
CA ILE A 167 4.96 2.24 13.18
C ILE A 167 6.32 2.23 12.47
N TYR A 168 7.23 3.15 12.83
CA TYR A 168 8.56 3.20 12.24
C TYR A 168 9.40 1.95 12.51
N LEU A 169 9.25 1.32 13.68
CA LEU A 169 9.86 0.02 13.93
C LEU A 169 9.29 -1.06 13.00
N ALA A 170 7.98 -1.11 12.81
CA ALA A 170 7.36 -2.05 11.89
C ALA A 170 7.86 -1.85 10.47
N ASP A 171 7.91 -0.60 9.98
CA ASP A 171 8.39 -0.25 8.64
C ASP A 171 9.87 -0.63 8.43
N LEU A 172 10.72 -0.44 9.46
CA LEU A 172 12.13 -0.85 9.41
C LEU A 172 12.29 -2.38 9.26
N PHE A 173 11.39 -3.16 9.86
CA PHE A 173 11.38 -4.61 9.67
C PHE A 173 10.85 -5.02 8.29
N LEU A 174 9.89 -4.28 7.72
CA LEU A 174 9.38 -4.51 6.36
C LEU A 174 10.38 -4.12 5.26
N GLY A 175 11.20 -3.09 5.49
CA GLY A 175 12.10 -2.51 4.49
C GLY A 175 13.28 -3.39 4.06
N ARG A 176 13.38 -4.65 4.53
CA ARG A 176 14.48 -5.55 4.18
C ARG A 176 14.10 -6.50 3.04
N LEU A 177 15.11 -6.82 2.22
CA LEU A 177 14.94 -7.65 1.02
C LEU A 177 14.43 -9.05 1.34
N GLU A 178 13.51 -9.54 0.51
CA GLU A 178 13.13 -10.94 0.47
C GLU A 178 14.35 -11.81 0.16
N PRO A 179 14.37 -13.08 0.64
CA PRO A 179 15.43 -14.03 0.30
C PRO A 179 15.53 -14.19 -1.22
N ASP A 180 16.76 -14.23 -1.73
CA ASP A 180 16.99 -14.42 -3.16
C ASP A 180 16.56 -15.83 -3.58
N SER A 181 15.53 -15.92 -4.39
CA SER A 181 15.00 -17.19 -4.88
C SER A 181 15.99 -17.97 -5.75
N ALA A 182 17.01 -17.32 -6.32
CA ALA A 182 18.06 -18.03 -7.06
C ALA A 182 18.89 -18.95 -6.15
N LEU A 183 19.00 -18.64 -4.85
CA LEU A 183 19.68 -19.47 -3.87
C LEU A 183 19.04 -20.85 -3.68
N THR A 184 17.77 -21.05 -4.02
CA THR A 184 17.12 -22.37 -3.95
C THR A 184 17.86 -23.43 -4.78
N ARG A 185 18.50 -23.01 -5.87
CA ARG A 185 19.26 -23.88 -6.80
C ARG A 185 20.76 -23.92 -6.50
N THR A 186 21.32 -22.84 -5.94
CA THR A 186 22.77 -22.68 -5.75
C THR A 186 23.22 -22.91 -4.32
N ASP A 187 22.41 -22.52 -3.32
CA ASP A 187 22.67 -22.68 -1.88
C ASP A 187 21.35 -22.74 -1.10
N ALA A 188 20.74 -23.92 -1.09
CA ALA A 188 19.45 -24.13 -0.42
C ALA A 188 19.51 -23.91 1.10
N ALA A 189 20.67 -24.18 1.74
CA ALA A 189 20.84 -23.96 3.17
C ALA A 189 20.82 -22.49 3.52
N LYS A 190 21.54 -21.65 2.74
CA LYS A 190 21.51 -20.20 2.88
C LYS A 190 20.11 -19.63 2.62
N TYR A 191 19.44 -20.09 1.57
CA TYR A 191 18.06 -19.67 1.29
C TYR A 191 17.12 -19.97 2.47
N HIS A 192 17.26 -21.15 3.08
CA HIS A 192 16.45 -21.51 4.24
C HIS A 192 16.73 -20.61 5.44
N MET A 193 17.99 -20.32 5.74
CA MET A 193 18.36 -19.41 6.84
C MET A 193 17.87 -17.98 6.58
N ASP A 194 18.05 -17.47 5.37
CA ASP A 194 17.57 -16.14 4.99
C ASP A 194 16.04 -16.04 5.07
N SER A 195 15.33 -17.12 4.70
CA SER A 195 13.87 -17.22 4.82
C SER A 195 13.39 -17.20 6.27
N LEU A 196 14.08 -17.89 7.19
CA LEU A 196 13.77 -17.85 8.62
C LEU A 196 13.99 -16.45 9.21
N VAL A 197 15.09 -15.81 8.86
CA VAL A 197 15.38 -14.43 9.28
C VAL A 197 14.31 -13.48 8.74
N TYR A 198 13.90 -13.64 7.49
CA TYR A 198 12.85 -12.85 6.88
C TYR A 198 11.50 -13.04 7.58
N ALA A 199 11.08 -14.29 7.83
CA ALA A 199 9.84 -14.61 8.55
C ALA A 199 9.82 -13.99 9.96
N THR A 200 10.92 -14.10 10.72
CA THR A 200 11.06 -13.51 12.06
C THR A 200 10.91 -11.98 12.03
N ARG A 201 11.35 -11.33 10.93
CA ARG A 201 11.18 -9.89 10.74
C ARG A 201 9.76 -9.53 10.44
N MET A 202 9.06 -10.29 9.60
CA MET A 202 7.64 -10.06 9.31
C MET A 202 6.80 -10.20 10.57
N ASP A 203 7.07 -11.20 11.41
CA ASP A 203 6.43 -11.34 12.72
C ASP A 203 6.74 -10.15 13.65
N SER A 204 7.97 -9.61 13.59
CA SER A 204 8.34 -8.40 14.33
C SER A 204 7.58 -7.17 13.82
N ALA A 205 7.42 -7.01 12.51
CA ALA A 205 6.63 -5.93 11.93
C ALA A 205 5.15 -6.00 12.39
N VAL A 206 4.55 -7.18 12.33
CA VAL A 206 3.19 -7.43 12.85
C VAL A 206 3.09 -7.07 14.33
N LYS A 207 4.06 -7.52 15.15
CA LYS A 207 4.10 -7.19 16.58
C LYS A 207 4.07 -5.68 16.82
N TYR A 208 4.89 -4.92 16.10
CA TYR A 208 4.97 -3.49 16.30
C TYR A 208 3.74 -2.75 15.75
N PHE A 209 3.15 -3.15 14.63
CA PHE A 209 1.86 -2.63 14.20
C PHE A 209 0.76 -2.89 15.24
N ARG A 210 0.73 -4.09 15.84
CA ARG A 210 -0.23 -4.38 16.92
C ARG A 210 -0.01 -3.52 18.16
N LEU A 211 1.24 -3.19 18.50
CA LEU A 211 1.56 -2.27 19.60
C LEU A 211 1.21 -0.81 19.29
N ALA A 212 1.23 -0.41 18.02
CA ALA A 212 0.81 0.91 17.58
C ALA A 212 -0.70 1.15 17.79
N VAL A 213 -1.54 0.11 17.73
CA VAL A 213 -3.01 0.23 17.85
C VAL A 213 -3.46 0.82 19.19
N PRO A 214 -3.06 0.28 20.37
CA PRO A 214 -3.40 0.89 21.66
C PRO A 214 -2.67 2.23 21.89
N ALA A 215 -1.45 2.42 21.35
CA ALA A 215 -0.73 3.69 21.40
C ALA A 215 -1.48 4.82 20.66
N ALA A 216 -2.24 4.47 19.62
CA ALA A 216 -3.08 5.36 18.83
C ALA A 216 -4.51 5.51 19.40
N SER A 217 -4.69 5.49 20.71
CA SER A 217 -6.00 5.64 21.37
C SER A 217 -6.55 7.07 21.36
N ASP A 218 -5.68 8.07 21.28
CA ASP A 218 -6.07 9.47 21.15
C ASP A 218 -6.72 9.71 19.77
N PRO A 219 -7.86 10.43 19.69
CA PRO A 219 -8.55 10.72 18.42
C PRO A 219 -7.68 11.35 17.33
N LYS A 220 -6.65 12.11 17.69
CA LYS A 220 -5.68 12.68 16.72
C LYS A 220 -4.91 11.62 15.93
N TYR A 221 -4.79 10.39 16.45
CA TYR A 221 -4.11 9.25 15.83
C TYR A 221 -5.07 8.26 15.15
N THR A 222 -6.31 8.64 14.89
CA THR A 222 -7.31 7.75 14.24
C THR A 222 -6.82 7.17 12.92
N LYS A 223 -6.10 7.98 12.12
CA LYS A 223 -5.49 7.53 10.86
C LYS A 223 -4.40 6.49 11.10
N ASP A 224 -3.51 6.74 12.06
CA ASP A 224 -2.41 5.84 12.39
C ASP A 224 -2.93 4.50 12.92
N ARG A 225 -3.97 4.52 13.76
CA ARG A 225 -4.65 3.32 14.26
C ARG A 225 -5.24 2.50 13.14
N ARG A 226 -5.93 3.16 12.18
CA ARG A 226 -6.50 2.50 11.02
C ARG A 226 -5.40 1.83 10.17
N GLU A 227 -4.35 2.56 9.84
CA GLU A 227 -3.25 2.04 9.01
C GLU A 227 -2.50 0.91 9.73
N ALA A 228 -2.24 1.01 11.04
CA ALA A 228 -1.60 -0.04 11.80
C ALA A 228 -2.39 -1.36 11.75
N LEU A 229 -3.72 -1.32 11.99
CA LEU A 229 -4.57 -2.49 11.88
C LEU A 229 -4.58 -3.09 10.47
N LEU A 230 -4.69 -2.23 9.45
CA LEU A 230 -4.71 -2.69 8.05
C LEU A 230 -3.37 -3.31 7.64
N ASN A 231 -2.26 -2.75 8.12
CA ASN A 231 -0.92 -3.25 7.80
C ASN A 231 -0.64 -4.61 8.43
N VAL A 232 -1.19 -4.93 9.61
CA VAL A 232 -1.15 -6.31 10.15
C VAL A 232 -1.70 -7.31 9.13
N ALA A 233 -2.87 -7.04 8.57
CA ALA A 233 -3.49 -7.92 7.58
C ALA A 233 -2.69 -7.99 6.27
N ARG A 234 -2.15 -6.86 5.81
CA ARG A 234 -1.33 -6.77 4.60
C ARG A 234 -0.02 -7.55 4.72
N VAL A 235 0.64 -7.51 5.88
CA VAL A 235 1.87 -8.30 6.11
C VAL A 235 1.56 -9.78 6.01
N TYR A 236 0.56 -10.29 6.71
CA TYR A 236 0.16 -11.69 6.59
C TYR A 236 -0.24 -12.08 5.17
N HIS A 237 -0.91 -11.17 4.44
CA HIS A 237 -1.30 -11.40 3.05
C HIS A 237 -0.08 -11.53 2.14
N SER A 238 0.92 -10.64 2.27
CA SER A 238 2.16 -10.69 1.47
C SER A 238 2.95 -11.97 1.73
N GLU A 239 2.93 -12.47 2.97
CA GLU A 239 3.56 -13.73 3.39
C GLU A 239 2.75 -14.99 2.99
N LYS A 240 1.61 -14.82 2.29
CA LYS A 240 0.70 -15.91 1.91
C LYS A 240 0.14 -16.69 3.12
N ARG A 241 0.16 -16.09 4.29
CA ARG A 241 -0.45 -16.60 5.52
C ARG A 241 -1.95 -16.29 5.51
N TYR A 242 -2.67 -16.90 4.58
CA TYR A 242 -4.03 -16.52 4.21
C TYR A 242 -5.05 -16.63 5.37
N GLY A 243 -4.84 -17.58 6.28
CA GLY A 243 -5.70 -17.72 7.47
C GLY A 243 -5.59 -16.53 8.42
N GLU A 244 -4.36 -16.17 8.77
CA GLU A 244 -4.07 -15.04 9.66
C GLU A 244 -4.41 -13.70 8.99
N ALA A 245 -4.14 -13.59 7.69
CA ALA A 245 -4.54 -12.41 6.93
C ALA A 245 -6.06 -12.20 6.93
N ALA A 246 -6.85 -13.25 6.71
CA ALA A 246 -8.30 -13.17 6.77
C ALA A 246 -8.80 -12.75 8.14
N ALA A 247 -8.27 -13.35 9.22
CA ALA A 247 -8.61 -12.98 10.59
C ALA A 247 -8.29 -11.50 10.88
N ALA A 248 -7.11 -11.02 10.46
CA ALA A 248 -6.70 -9.64 10.65
C ALA A 248 -7.55 -8.65 9.81
N TYR A 249 -7.92 -8.99 8.57
CA TYR A 249 -8.86 -8.18 7.79
C TYR A 249 -10.26 -8.14 8.41
N HIS A 250 -10.74 -9.23 9.00
CA HIS A 250 -12.01 -9.22 9.72
C HIS A 250 -11.96 -8.37 10.99
N GLU A 251 -10.86 -8.44 11.76
CA GLU A 251 -10.60 -7.55 12.89
C GLU A 251 -10.63 -6.08 12.45
N PHE A 252 -9.93 -5.77 11.35
CA PHE A 252 -9.92 -4.44 10.77
C PHE A 252 -11.32 -3.96 10.35
N LEU A 253 -12.06 -4.77 9.59
CA LEU A 253 -13.39 -4.43 9.09
C LEU A 253 -14.46 -4.42 10.20
N THR A 254 -14.21 -5.05 11.34
CA THR A 254 -15.04 -4.88 12.54
C THR A 254 -14.91 -3.47 13.10
N ALA A 255 -13.68 -2.92 13.11
CA ALA A 255 -13.41 -1.55 13.55
C ALA A 255 -13.78 -0.49 12.49
N TYR A 256 -13.67 -0.83 11.20
CA TYR A 256 -13.87 0.06 10.05
C TYR A 256 -14.76 -0.62 8.99
N PRO A 257 -16.08 -0.82 9.25
CA PRO A 257 -16.94 -1.66 8.42
C PRO A 257 -17.14 -1.17 6.99
N ASN A 258 -17.02 0.13 6.75
CA ASN A 258 -17.20 0.75 5.43
C ASN A 258 -15.87 1.11 4.74
N ASP A 259 -14.77 0.52 5.17
CA ASP A 259 -13.47 0.77 4.57
C ASP A 259 -13.33 0.05 3.24
N ILE A 260 -13.31 0.81 2.15
CA ILE A 260 -13.26 0.27 0.79
C ILE A 260 -11.92 -0.43 0.49
N PRO A 261 -10.74 0.19 0.75
CA PRO A 261 -9.46 -0.48 0.55
C PRO A 261 -9.31 -1.79 1.33
N GLY A 262 -9.76 -1.81 2.59
CA GLY A 262 -9.73 -3.03 3.41
C GLY A 262 -10.66 -4.12 2.88
N THR A 263 -11.88 -3.75 2.46
CA THR A 263 -12.85 -4.67 1.84
C THR A 263 -12.30 -5.26 0.54
N ALA A 264 -11.73 -4.43 -0.33
CA ALA A 264 -11.12 -4.88 -1.58
C ALA A 264 -9.90 -5.78 -1.35
N SER A 265 -9.09 -5.49 -0.32
CA SER A 265 -7.93 -6.32 0.04
C SER A 265 -8.34 -7.70 0.56
N LEU A 266 -9.42 -7.79 1.36
CA LEU A 266 -9.98 -9.08 1.80
C LEU A 266 -10.57 -9.86 0.62
N ALA A 267 -11.20 -9.18 -0.33
CA ALA A 267 -11.71 -9.81 -1.55
C ALA A 267 -10.56 -10.40 -2.40
N ASP A 268 -9.46 -9.65 -2.62
CA ASP A 268 -8.26 -10.15 -3.31
C ASP A 268 -7.65 -11.37 -2.59
N LEU A 269 -7.59 -11.34 -1.25
CA LEU A 269 -7.17 -12.48 -0.44
C LEU A 269 -8.03 -13.72 -0.72
N TYR A 270 -9.35 -13.58 -0.77
CA TYR A 270 -10.25 -14.68 -1.03
C TYR A 270 -10.11 -15.22 -2.47
N LEU A 271 -9.84 -14.35 -3.46
CA LEU A 271 -9.51 -14.82 -4.82
C LEU A 271 -8.26 -15.70 -4.82
N ARG A 272 -7.20 -15.27 -4.13
CA ARG A 272 -5.95 -16.05 -4.01
C ARG A 272 -6.12 -17.36 -3.25
N ALA A 273 -7.07 -17.40 -2.32
CA ALA A 273 -7.47 -18.61 -1.60
C ALA A 273 -8.50 -19.46 -2.36
N ASN A 274 -8.80 -19.15 -3.63
CA ASN A 274 -9.81 -19.80 -4.48
C ASN A 274 -11.23 -19.79 -3.88
N LYS A 275 -11.57 -18.76 -3.08
CA LYS A 275 -12.90 -18.54 -2.48
C LYS A 275 -13.65 -17.47 -3.28
N VAL A 276 -13.96 -17.78 -4.54
CA VAL A 276 -14.47 -16.81 -5.52
C VAL A 276 -15.81 -16.21 -5.07
N ASP A 277 -16.75 -17.00 -4.56
CA ASP A 277 -18.06 -16.49 -4.12
C ASP A 277 -17.93 -15.46 -2.99
N SER A 278 -17.05 -15.71 -2.02
CA SER A 278 -16.77 -14.77 -0.94
C SER A 278 -16.14 -13.46 -1.46
N ALA A 279 -15.28 -13.56 -2.45
CA ALA A 279 -14.67 -12.40 -3.08
C ALA A 279 -15.70 -11.57 -3.87
N VAL A 280 -16.57 -12.23 -4.64
CA VAL A 280 -17.66 -11.58 -5.38
C VAL A 280 -18.60 -10.82 -4.43
N ALA A 281 -18.96 -11.41 -3.30
CA ALA A 281 -19.79 -10.74 -2.30
C ALA A 281 -19.12 -9.46 -1.73
N LEU A 282 -17.80 -9.50 -1.48
CA LEU A 282 -17.06 -8.33 -1.01
C LEU A 282 -16.90 -7.26 -2.09
N TYR A 283 -16.64 -7.64 -3.35
CA TYR A 283 -16.59 -6.67 -4.46
C TYR A 283 -17.95 -6.05 -4.74
N SER A 284 -19.06 -6.77 -4.55
CA SER A 284 -20.41 -6.19 -4.59
C SER A 284 -20.57 -5.11 -3.53
N ARG A 285 -20.09 -5.35 -2.29
CA ARG A 285 -20.09 -4.31 -1.24
C ARG A 285 -19.22 -3.09 -1.61
N VAL A 286 -18.08 -3.27 -2.27
CA VAL A 286 -17.28 -2.15 -2.79
C VAL A 286 -18.09 -1.32 -3.78
N LEU A 287 -18.84 -1.96 -4.67
CA LEU A 287 -19.72 -1.29 -5.64
C LEU A 287 -20.92 -0.59 -4.96
N ASP A 288 -21.51 -1.20 -3.96
CA ASP A 288 -22.62 -0.60 -3.19
C ASP A 288 -22.19 0.71 -2.48
N HIS A 289 -20.90 0.87 -2.22
CA HIS A 289 -20.29 2.07 -1.63
C HIS A 289 -19.46 2.87 -2.64
N ALA A 290 -19.77 2.74 -3.93
CA ALA A 290 -19.01 3.40 -5.01
C ALA A 290 -18.89 4.92 -4.83
N ASP A 291 -19.85 5.60 -4.22
CA ASP A 291 -19.82 7.04 -3.99
C ASP A 291 -18.64 7.46 -3.10
N SER A 292 -18.28 6.66 -2.10
CA SER A 292 -17.16 6.90 -1.19
C SER A 292 -15.83 6.31 -1.69
N ALA A 293 -15.85 5.42 -2.68
CA ALA A 293 -14.66 4.85 -3.30
C ALA A 293 -14.00 5.85 -4.25
N THR A 294 -12.67 5.80 -4.38
CA THR A 294 -11.97 6.51 -5.46
C THR A 294 -12.13 5.78 -6.79
N ALA A 295 -11.86 6.45 -7.91
CA ALA A 295 -11.82 5.79 -9.21
C ALA A 295 -10.84 4.61 -9.23
N GLU A 296 -9.66 4.78 -8.62
CA GLU A 296 -8.62 3.74 -8.57
C GLU A 296 -9.05 2.54 -7.72
N ASP A 297 -9.73 2.74 -6.58
CA ASP A 297 -10.27 1.63 -5.79
C ASP A 297 -11.21 0.75 -6.62
N LEU A 298 -12.08 1.38 -7.42
CA LEU A 298 -13.02 0.68 -8.30
C LEU A 298 -12.29 -0.01 -9.46
N PHE A 299 -11.28 0.61 -10.07
CA PHE A 299 -10.49 -0.01 -11.14
C PHE A 299 -9.66 -1.19 -10.63
N VAL A 300 -9.06 -1.09 -9.46
CA VAL A 300 -8.33 -2.20 -8.82
C VAL A 300 -9.29 -3.36 -8.52
N ALA A 301 -10.45 -3.08 -7.94
CA ALA A 301 -11.45 -4.09 -7.64
C ALA A 301 -11.94 -4.82 -8.91
N ALA A 302 -12.29 -4.06 -9.95
CA ALA A 302 -12.74 -4.61 -11.23
C ALA A 302 -11.65 -5.45 -11.91
N ARG A 303 -10.40 -4.99 -11.91
CA ARG A 303 -9.26 -5.69 -12.51
C ARG A 303 -8.94 -6.99 -11.76
N SER A 304 -8.96 -6.97 -10.44
CA SER A 304 -8.70 -8.16 -9.62
C SER A 304 -9.77 -9.24 -9.86
N LEU A 305 -11.05 -8.86 -9.86
CA LEU A 305 -12.12 -9.79 -10.16
C LEU A 305 -12.05 -10.30 -11.60
N LEU A 306 -11.79 -9.44 -12.57
CA LEU A 306 -11.65 -9.85 -13.99
C LEU A 306 -10.53 -10.89 -14.17
N GLY A 307 -9.40 -10.70 -13.50
CA GLY A 307 -8.26 -11.62 -13.54
C GLY A 307 -8.53 -12.98 -12.89
N ALA A 308 -9.57 -13.09 -12.05
CA ALA A 308 -9.95 -14.31 -11.36
C ALA A 308 -11.09 -15.08 -12.07
N ILE A 309 -11.77 -14.47 -13.04
CA ILE A 309 -12.80 -15.15 -13.82
C ILE A 309 -12.16 -16.29 -14.62
N ALA A 310 -12.76 -17.47 -14.52
CA ALA A 310 -12.28 -18.65 -15.23
C ALA A 310 -12.20 -18.40 -16.74
N SER A 311 -11.16 -18.94 -17.38
CA SER A 311 -11.03 -18.89 -18.85
C SER A 311 -12.14 -19.68 -19.53
N SER A 312 -12.59 -19.17 -20.67
CA SER A 312 -13.59 -19.88 -21.47
C SER A 312 -13.07 -21.26 -21.88
N PRO A 313 -13.88 -22.33 -21.75
CA PRO A 313 -13.53 -23.64 -22.26
C PRO A 313 -13.24 -23.59 -23.78
N ASP A 314 -12.20 -24.29 -24.21
CA ASP A 314 -11.91 -24.44 -25.62
C ASP A 314 -12.82 -25.51 -26.25
N THR A 315 -13.92 -25.05 -26.82
CA THR A 315 -14.92 -25.95 -27.45
C THR A 315 -14.34 -26.69 -28.65
N ALA A 316 -13.36 -26.14 -29.36
CA ALA A 316 -12.74 -26.82 -30.51
C ALA A 316 -11.90 -28.03 -30.04
N VAL A 317 -11.16 -27.89 -28.95
CA VAL A 317 -10.44 -29.01 -28.32
C VAL A 317 -11.42 -30.05 -27.79
N MET A 318 -12.49 -29.63 -27.11
CA MET A 318 -13.52 -30.54 -26.61
C MET A 318 -14.21 -31.33 -27.73
N ASP A 319 -14.58 -30.66 -28.80
CA ASP A 319 -15.18 -31.30 -30.00
C ASP A 319 -14.20 -32.25 -30.66
N ALA A 320 -12.93 -31.91 -30.80
CA ALA A 320 -11.89 -32.78 -31.36
C ALA A 320 -11.67 -34.03 -30.51
N ASP A 321 -11.60 -33.91 -29.19
CA ASP A 321 -11.41 -35.06 -28.30
C ASP A 321 -12.66 -35.94 -28.24
N CYS A 322 -13.84 -35.36 -28.23
CA CYS A 322 -15.11 -36.09 -28.36
C CYS A 322 -15.15 -36.84 -29.71
N ALA A 323 -14.79 -36.18 -30.80
CA ALA A 323 -14.80 -36.77 -32.12
C ALA A 323 -13.86 -38.00 -32.23
N LYS A 324 -12.65 -37.91 -31.65
CA LYS A 324 -11.72 -39.03 -31.53
C LYS A 324 -12.35 -40.20 -30.75
N ALA A 325 -12.97 -39.90 -29.60
CA ALA A 325 -13.59 -40.91 -28.76
C ALA A 325 -14.80 -41.62 -29.46
N VAL A 326 -15.64 -40.82 -30.12
CA VAL A 326 -16.80 -41.33 -30.89
C VAL A 326 -16.36 -42.17 -32.06
N LYS A 327 -15.37 -41.72 -32.85
CA LYS A 327 -14.81 -42.46 -33.98
C LYS A 327 -14.16 -43.77 -33.56
N LYS A 328 -13.48 -43.82 -32.43
CA LYS A 328 -12.90 -45.05 -31.88
C LYS A 328 -13.98 -46.11 -31.57
N LYS A 329 -15.14 -45.67 -31.06
CA LYS A 329 -16.27 -46.57 -30.72
C LYS A 329 -17.16 -46.90 -31.93
N SER A 330 -17.26 -46.00 -32.88
CA SER A 330 -18.18 -46.08 -34.02
C SER A 330 -17.50 -45.53 -35.30
N PRO A 331 -16.57 -46.28 -35.93
CA PRO A 331 -15.78 -45.82 -37.07
C PRO A 331 -16.60 -45.44 -38.31
N ALA A 332 -17.77 -46.06 -38.50
CA ALA A 332 -18.63 -45.89 -39.66
C ALA A 332 -19.42 -44.55 -39.67
N LEU A 333 -19.46 -43.79 -38.56
CA LEU A 333 -20.19 -42.54 -38.51
C LEU A 333 -19.56 -41.47 -39.41
N THR A 334 -20.41 -40.72 -40.11
CA THR A 334 -19.99 -39.55 -40.88
C THR A 334 -19.52 -38.42 -39.97
N ALA A 335 -18.73 -37.49 -40.49
CA ALA A 335 -18.27 -36.32 -39.73
C ALA A 335 -19.45 -35.51 -39.11
N ARG A 336 -20.57 -35.36 -39.86
CA ARG A 336 -21.78 -34.69 -39.41
C ARG A 336 -22.45 -35.41 -38.22
N GLN A 337 -22.50 -36.76 -38.28
CA GLN A 337 -23.06 -37.56 -37.19
C GLN A 337 -22.17 -37.51 -35.92
N VAL A 338 -20.87 -37.51 -36.10
CA VAL A 338 -19.91 -37.33 -35.01
C VAL A 338 -20.09 -35.96 -34.35
N ALA A 339 -20.12 -34.89 -35.15
CA ALA A 339 -20.33 -33.52 -34.64
C ALA A 339 -21.68 -33.41 -33.89
N ALA A 340 -22.75 -33.98 -34.42
CA ALA A 340 -24.07 -33.97 -33.74
C ALA A 340 -24.07 -34.69 -32.38
N ARG A 341 -23.21 -35.72 -32.21
CA ARG A 341 -23.06 -36.40 -30.91
C ARG A 341 -22.22 -35.61 -29.88
N CYS A 342 -21.27 -34.80 -30.35
CA CYS A 342 -20.36 -34.03 -29.50
C CYS A 342 -20.94 -32.68 -29.10
N ALA A 343 -21.68 -32.01 -29.98
CA ALA A 343 -22.24 -30.69 -29.74
C ALA A 343 -23.00 -30.50 -28.38
N PRO A 344 -23.83 -31.49 -27.91
CA PRO A 344 -24.52 -31.34 -26.65
C PRO A 344 -23.59 -31.19 -25.43
N ALA A 345 -22.47 -31.89 -25.40
CA ALA A 345 -21.51 -31.85 -24.32
C ALA A 345 -20.78 -30.50 -24.25
N ALA A 346 -20.35 -29.99 -25.42
CA ALA A 346 -19.74 -28.67 -25.51
C ALA A 346 -20.74 -27.56 -25.12
N ALA A 347 -21.99 -27.67 -25.61
CA ALA A 347 -23.05 -26.73 -25.27
C ALA A 347 -23.39 -26.73 -23.75
N ASP A 348 -23.44 -27.91 -23.10
CA ASP A 348 -23.65 -28.03 -21.68
C ASP A 348 -22.51 -27.40 -20.88
N THR A 349 -21.28 -27.63 -21.27
CA THR A 349 -20.10 -27.03 -20.66
C THR A 349 -20.11 -25.51 -20.78
N MET A 350 -20.44 -24.98 -21.98
CA MET A 350 -20.54 -23.53 -22.17
C MET A 350 -21.70 -22.92 -21.36
N ARG A 351 -22.84 -23.60 -21.27
CA ARG A 351 -23.95 -23.15 -20.43
C ARG A 351 -23.54 -23.06 -18.96
N LYS A 352 -22.83 -24.05 -18.44
CA LYS A 352 -22.30 -24.04 -17.05
C LYS A 352 -21.27 -22.94 -16.86
N TYR A 353 -20.39 -22.74 -17.82
CA TYR A 353 -19.42 -21.65 -17.82
C TYR A 353 -20.12 -20.29 -17.73
N HIS A 354 -21.07 -20.02 -18.63
CA HIS A 354 -21.83 -18.76 -18.63
C HIS A 354 -22.64 -18.57 -17.34
N ALA A 355 -23.31 -19.61 -16.85
CA ALA A 355 -24.05 -19.51 -15.57
C ALA A 355 -23.16 -19.10 -14.40
N LEU A 356 -21.88 -19.51 -14.39
CA LEU A 356 -20.91 -19.13 -13.37
C LEU A 356 -20.31 -17.74 -13.61
N THR A 357 -19.94 -17.43 -14.86
CA THR A 357 -19.07 -16.26 -15.17
C THR A 357 -19.84 -15.01 -15.57
N ASP A 358 -21.04 -15.11 -16.15
CA ASP A 358 -21.80 -13.94 -16.59
C ASP A 358 -22.14 -12.98 -15.45
N PRO A 359 -22.56 -13.44 -14.23
CA PRO A 359 -22.76 -12.54 -13.10
C PRO A 359 -21.45 -11.82 -12.67
N GLN A 360 -20.31 -12.52 -12.75
CA GLN A 360 -19.01 -11.97 -12.41
C GLN A 360 -18.59 -10.89 -13.44
N TYR A 361 -18.74 -11.16 -14.73
CA TYR A 361 -18.50 -10.17 -15.79
C TYR A 361 -19.42 -8.96 -15.68
N ALA A 362 -20.69 -9.17 -15.34
CA ALA A 362 -21.66 -8.07 -15.11
C ALA A 362 -21.23 -7.18 -13.93
N LEU A 363 -20.74 -7.77 -12.83
CA LEU A 363 -20.21 -7.03 -11.70
C LEU A 363 -18.95 -6.24 -12.08
N VAL A 364 -18.03 -6.86 -12.82
CA VAL A 364 -16.82 -6.20 -13.35
C VAL A 364 -17.19 -5.00 -14.23
N ALA A 365 -18.17 -5.18 -15.16
CA ALA A 365 -18.62 -4.10 -16.03
C ALA A 365 -19.17 -2.91 -15.24
N LYS A 366 -20.07 -3.16 -14.27
CA LYS A 366 -20.64 -2.13 -13.40
C LYS A 366 -19.57 -1.40 -12.59
N THR A 367 -18.58 -2.14 -12.08
CA THR A 367 -17.48 -1.57 -11.27
C THR A 367 -16.57 -0.69 -12.13
N TYR A 368 -16.22 -1.10 -13.36
CA TYR A 368 -15.50 -0.23 -14.30
C TYR A 368 -16.31 1.00 -14.70
N GLN A 369 -17.62 0.85 -14.94
CA GLN A 369 -18.51 1.97 -15.26
C GLN A 369 -18.55 3.00 -14.13
N ALA A 370 -18.68 2.54 -12.86
CA ALA A 370 -18.66 3.42 -11.69
C ALA A 370 -17.32 4.14 -11.55
N GLY A 371 -16.20 3.47 -11.79
CA GLY A 371 -14.87 4.08 -11.80
C GLY A 371 -14.71 5.10 -12.94
N LEU A 372 -15.19 4.78 -14.15
CA LEU A 372 -15.16 5.66 -15.31
C LEU A 372 -16.12 6.88 -15.19
N ALA A 373 -17.11 6.82 -14.32
CA ALA A 373 -17.91 8.00 -13.98
C ALA A 373 -17.08 9.02 -13.17
N LYS A 374 -16.09 8.56 -12.41
CA LYS A 374 -15.18 9.42 -11.63
C LYS A 374 -13.90 9.81 -12.40
N ASN A 375 -13.36 8.92 -13.22
CA ASN A 375 -12.23 9.19 -14.12
C ASN A 375 -12.51 8.63 -15.52
N PRO A 376 -13.15 9.43 -16.40
CA PRO A 376 -13.55 8.99 -17.73
C PRO A 376 -12.39 8.68 -18.69
N TYR A 377 -11.18 9.09 -18.33
CA TYR A 377 -9.99 9.06 -19.20
C TYR A 377 -8.99 7.94 -18.83
N SER A 378 -9.39 6.99 -17.97
CA SER A 378 -8.56 5.82 -17.68
C SER A 378 -8.50 4.87 -18.89
N ARG A 379 -7.37 4.87 -19.57
CA ARG A 379 -7.11 4.04 -20.76
C ARG A 379 -7.32 2.55 -20.47
N ASP A 380 -6.77 2.06 -19.36
CA ASP A 380 -6.82 0.64 -19.00
C ASP A 380 -8.22 0.19 -18.59
N ALA A 381 -8.95 1.07 -17.89
CA ALA A 381 -10.35 0.79 -17.54
C ALA A 381 -11.23 0.70 -18.80
N LEU A 382 -11.06 1.61 -19.76
CA LEU A 382 -11.75 1.55 -21.05
C LEU A 382 -11.38 0.29 -21.83
N TYR A 383 -10.09 -0.06 -21.91
CA TYR A 383 -9.61 -1.25 -22.60
C TYR A 383 -10.23 -2.54 -22.06
N ASN A 384 -10.26 -2.67 -20.72
CA ASN A 384 -10.84 -3.83 -20.05
C ASN A 384 -12.36 -3.85 -20.19
N LEU A 385 -13.03 -2.70 -20.06
CA LEU A 385 -14.49 -2.62 -20.17
C LEU A 385 -14.96 -2.97 -21.60
N VAL A 386 -14.23 -2.58 -22.66
CA VAL A 386 -14.52 -3.04 -24.03
C VAL A 386 -14.50 -4.57 -24.09
N SER A 387 -13.47 -5.23 -23.51
CA SER A 387 -13.37 -6.70 -23.51
C SER A 387 -14.50 -7.35 -22.71
N VAL A 388 -14.83 -6.79 -21.56
CA VAL A 388 -15.93 -7.28 -20.71
C VAL A 388 -17.28 -7.12 -21.40
N SER A 389 -17.51 -5.98 -22.08
CA SER A 389 -18.74 -5.75 -22.86
C SER A 389 -18.92 -6.80 -23.96
N TYR A 390 -17.83 -7.24 -24.60
CA TYR A 390 -17.90 -8.39 -25.53
C TYR A 390 -18.31 -9.68 -24.80
N ALA A 391 -17.71 -9.96 -23.64
CA ALA A 391 -17.97 -11.19 -22.89
C ALA A 391 -19.43 -11.32 -22.44
N ILE A 392 -20.05 -10.20 -22.02
CA ILE A 392 -21.47 -10.19 -21.58
C ILE A 392 -22.48 -9.95 -22.73
N GLY A 393 -21.99 -9.84 -23.97
CA GLY A 393 -22.85 -9.59 -25.13
C GLY A 393 -23.44 -8.17 -25.22
N ASP A 394 -22.91 -7.20 -24.46
CA ASP A 394 -23.31 -5.78 -24.55
C ASP A 394 -22.67 -5.12 -25.78
N THR A 395 -23.11 -5.57 -26.98
CA THR A 395 -22.60 -5.09 -28.24
C THR A 395 -22.97 -3.63 -28.53
N ALA A 396 -23.94 -3.08 -27.80
CA ALA A 396 -24.36 -1.69 -27.95
C ALA A 396 -23.27 -0.71 -27.49
N SER A 397 -22.62 -1.01 -26.37
CA SER A 397 -21.62 -0.15 -25.74
C SER A 397 -20.23 -0.26 -26.36
N VAL A 398 -19.88 -1.41 -26.98
CA VAL A 398 -18.53 -1.72 -27.47
C VAL A 398 -17.95 -0.63 -28.36
N LEU A 399 -18.70 -0.19 -29.38
CA LEU A 399 -18.19 0.82 -30.33
C LEU A 399 -17.89 2.15 -29.66
N ALA A 400 -18.79 2.66 -28.83
CA ALA A 400 -18.61 3.94 -28.14
C ALA A 400 -17.41 3.90 -27.16
N LEU A 401 -17.26 2.80 -26.43
CA LEU A 401 -16.12 2.59 -25.53
C LEU A 401 -14.79 2.47 -26.30
N ALA A 402 -14.77 1.74 -27.42
CA ALA A 402 -13.59 1.58 -28.26
C ALA A 402 -13.20 2.92 -28.95
N GLN A 403 -14.15 3.77 -29.31
CA GLN A 403 -13.88 5.12 -29.83
C GLN A 403 -13.24 6.01 -28.74
N ARG A 404 -13.76 5.98 -27.52
CA ARG A 404 -13.15 6.69 -26.38
C ARG A 404 -11.73 6.21 -26.11
N LEU A 405 -11.52 4.90 -26.12
CA LEU A 405 -10.19 4.30 -25.95
C LEU A 405 -9.22 4.76 -27.04
N CYS A 406 -9.64 4.72 -28.31
CA CYS A 406 -8.81 5.15 -29.45
C CYS A 406 -8.48 6.64 -29.42
N ALA A 407 -9.35 7.48 -28.84
CA ALA A 407 -9.06 8.90 -28.64
C ALA A 407 -7.93 9.17 -27.63
N LEU A 408 -7.70 8.23 -26.69
CA LEU A 408 -6.59 8.31 -25.74
C LEU A 408 -5.31 7.66 -26.26
N ASP A 409 -5.45 6.53 -26.98
CA ASP A 409 -4.36 5.62 -27.38
C ASP A 409 -4.48 5.24 -28.87
N PRO A 410 -4.28 6.22 -29.80
CA PRO A 410 -4.59 6.05 -31.22
C PRO A 410 -3.56 5.23 -32.01
N MET A 411 -2.34 5.05 -31.50
CA MET A 411 -1.24 4.33 -32.19
C MET A 411 -0.91 3.00 -31.52
N ASN A 412 -1.91 2.35 -30.95
CA ASN A 412 -1.79 1.01 -30.37
C ASN A 412 -2.65 0.01 -31.17
N ARG A 413 -2.02 -1.07 -31.66
CA ARG A 413 -2.69 -2.08 -32.51
C ARG A 413 -3.88 -2.73 -31.82
N SER A 414 -3.74 -3.07 -30.53
CA SER A 414 -4.84 -3.67 -29.76
C SER A 414 -6.02 -2.73 -29.60
N THR A 415 -5.77 -1.43 -29.43
CA THR A 415 -6.81 -0.41 -29.38
C THR A 415 -7.55 -0.30 -30.71
N LEU A 416 -6.80 -0.26 -31.82
CA LEU A 416 -7.38 -0.19 -33.18
C LEU A 416 -8.16 -1.47 -33.52
N ALA A 417 -7.68 -2.65 -33.11
CA ALA A 417 -8.39 -3.91 -33.26
C ALA A 417 -9.72 -3.92 -32.49
N LYS A 418 -9.76 -3.40 -31.26
CA LYS A 418 -11.01 -3.24 -30.50
C LYS A 418 -11.99 -2.31 -31.20
N LEU A 419 -11.50 -1.23 -31.77
CA LEU A 419 -12.33 -0.29 -32.55
C LEU A 419 -12.86 -0.93 -33.85
N ALA A 420 -12.02 -1.68 -34.56
CA ALA A 420 -12.45 -2.47 -35.73
C ALA A 420 -13.54 -3.49 -35.35
N GLY A 421 -13.36 -4.20 -34.21
CA GLY A 421 -14.36 -5.12 -33.67
C GLY A 421 -15.70 -4.43 -33.36
N GLY A 422 -15.67 -3.21 -32.79
CA GLY A 422 -16.89 -2.42 -32.56
C GLY A 422 -17.64 -2.10 -33.86
N TRP A 423 -16.92 -1.78 -34.93
CA TRP A 423 -17.50 -1.56 -36.25
C TRP A 423 -18.01 -2.87 -36.89
N GLN A 424 -17.33 -4.00 -36.64
CA GLN A 424 -17.79 -5.31 -37.09
C GLN A 424 -19.17 -5.65 -36.50
N LEU A 425 -19.40 -5.38 -35.22
CA LEU A 425 -20.70 -5.58 -34.57
C LEU A 425 -21.80 -4.70 -35.18
N LYS A 426 -21.43 -3.55 -35.77
CA LYS A 426 -22.36 -2.70 -36.55
C LYS A 426 -22.48 -3.08 -38.01
N GLY A 427 -21.85 -4.17 -38.46
CA GLY A 427 -21.88 -4.65 -39.86
C GLY A 427 -21.15 -3.75 -40.86
N LYS A 428 -20.29 -2.82 -40.40
CA LYS A 428 -19.60 -1.81 -41.24
C LYS A 428 -18.23 -2.36 -41.72
N LYS A 429 -18.21 -3.23 -42.70
CA LYS A 429 -17.00 -3.90 -43.20
C LYS A 429 -15.89 -2.95 -43.66
N ASP A 430 -16.25 -1.85 -44.33
CA ASP A 430 -15.28 -0.85 -44.81
C ASP A 430 -14.55 -0.18 -43.62
N SER A 431 -15.27 0.14 -42.55
CA SER A 431 -14.67 0.69 -41.33
C SER A 431 -13.76 -0.33 -40.62
N VAL A 432 -14.15 -1.60 -40.60
CA VAL A 432 -13.28 -2.68 -40.08
C VAL A 432 -11.96 -2.71 -40.83
N LEU A 433 -12.03 -2.82 -42.18
CA LEU A 433 -10.83 -2.86 -43.03
C LEU A 433 -9.97 -1.60 -42.85
N TYR A 434 -10.59 -0.42 -42.79
CA TYR A 434 -9.90 0.84 -42.59
C TYR A 434 -9.06 0.84 -41.31
N TYR A 435 -9.63 0.46 -40.16
CA TYR A 435 -8.90 0.51 -38.87
C TYR A 435 -7.85 -0.63 -38.78
N LEU A 436 -8.08 -1.79 -39.36
CA LEU A 436 -7.05 -2.83 -39.44
C LEU A 436 -5.89 -2.41 -40.37
N THR A 437 -6.17 -1.74 -41.49
CA THR A 437 -5.13 -1.18 -42.36
C THR A 437 -4.31 -0.08 -41.63
N ILE A 438 -4.96 0.76 -40.85
CA ILE A 438 -4.25 1.73 -39.99
C ILE A 438 -3.33 0.99 -39.02
N ALA A 439 -3.82 -0.04 -38.32
CA ALA A 439 -3.04 -0.81 -37.36
C ALA A 439 -1.78 -1.43 -38.01
N ASP A 440 -1.89 -1.96 -39.21
CA ASP A 440 -0.77 -2.55 -39.96
C ASP A 440 0.18 -1.50 -40.54
N SER A 441 -0.30 -0.30 -40.80
CA SER A 441 0.48 0.80 -41.36
C SER A 441 1.06 1.78 -40.36
N LEU A 442 0.86 1.57 -39.06
CA LEU A 442 1.44 2.43 -38.04
C LEU A 442 2.96 2.56 -38.24
N PRO A 443 3.51 3.79 -38.24
CA PRO A 443 4.97 3.98 -38.34
C PRO A 443 5.69 3.36 -37.15
N VAL A 444 5.12 3.50 -35.96
CA VAL A 444 5.51 2.86 -34.72
C VAL A 444 4.26 2.57 -33.90
N GLU A 445 4.30 1.51 -33.11
CA GLU A 445 3.31 1.23 -32.07
C GLU A 445 3.75 1.85 -30.77
N ILE A 446 2.82 2.47 -30.06
CA ILE A 446 3.03 3.00 -28.71
C ILE A 446 2.38 2.04 -27.71
N SER A 447 3.17 1.50 -26.80
CA SER A 447 2.67 0.66 -25.71
C SER A 447 3.13 1.22 -24.36
N VAL A 448 2.18 1.60 -23.52
CA VAL A 448 2.46 2.08 -22.17
C VAL A 448 2.56 0.88 -21.22
N SER A 449 3.70 0.75 -20.57
CA SER A 449 4.00 -0.33 -19.60
C SER A 449 3.61 0.06 -18.18
N SER A 450 3.73 1.33 -17.82
CA SER A 450 3.33 1.83 -16.51
C SER A 450 2.84 3.28 -16.55
N PHE A 451 1.87 3.58 -15.69
CA PHE A 451 1.47 4.95 -15.35
C PHE A 451 1.37 5.05 -13.84
N THR A 452 2.34 5.71 -13.22
CA THR A 452 2.47 5.80 -11.77
C THR A 452 2.11 7.21 -11.31
N LEU A 453 1.12 7.31 -10.43
CA LEU A 453 0.69 8.55 -9.79
C LEU A 453 1.42 8.75 -8.47
N THR A 454 1.79 9.98 -8.17
CA THR A 454 2.33 10.44 -6.90
C THR A 454 1.59 11.68 -6.44
N GLU A 455 1.76 12.08 -5.18
CA GLU A 455 1.18 13.34 -4.68
C GLU A 455 1.69 14.57 -5.43
N LYS A 456 2.90 14.49 -6.01
CA LYS A 456 3.55 15.60 -6.70
C LYS A 456 3.35 15.59 -8.21
N GLY A 457 2.85 14.48 -8.79
CA GLY A 457 2.69 14.36 -10.23
C GLY A 457 2.55 12.93 -10.73
N ALA A 458 3.06 12.65 -11.93
CA ALA A 458 2.95 11.33 -12.57
C ALA A 458 4.23 10.95 -13.34
N THR A 459 4.45 9.65 -13.48
CA THR A 459 5.45 9.08 -14.39
C THR A 459 4.75 8.11 -15.34
N LEU A 460 4.97 8.28 -16.64
CA LEU A 460 4.49 7.43 -17.73
C LEU A 460 5.69 6.74 -18.36
N GLU A 461 5.68 5.43 -18.43
CA GLU A 461 6.74 4.62 -19.05
C GLU A 461 6.15 3.74 -20.13
N GLY A 462 6.90 3.49 -21.18
CA GLY A 462 6.44 2.68 -22.29
C GLY A 462 7.49 2.42 -23.35
N HIS A 463 7.03 1.82 -24.43
CA HIS A 463 7.83 1.39 -25.57
C HIS A 463 7.27 1.97 -26.87
N MET A 464 8.16 2.23 -27.80
CA MET A 464 7.89 2.63 -29.18
C MET A 464 8.50 1.58 -30.10
N THR A 465 7.66 0.76 -30.69
CA THR A 465 8.13 -0.43 -31.46
C THR A 465 7.76 -0.30 -32.93
N ASN A 466 8.71 -0.53 -33.83
CA ASN A 466 8.46 -0.63 -35.25
C ASN A 466 8.22 -2.08 -35.68
N PHE A 467 6.97 -2.47 -35.86
CA PHE A 467 6.61 -3.81 -36.34
C PHE A 467 6.60 -3.95 -37.87
N ARG A 468 7.01 -2.92 -38.61
CA ARG A 468 7.05 -2.99 -40.09
C ARG A 468 8.34 -3.63 -40.57
N PRO A 469 8.32 -4.25 -41.78
CA PRO A 469 9.51 -4.82 -42.39
C PRO A 469 10.50 -3.76 -42.93
N LYS A 470 10.17 -2.47 -42.83
CA LYS A 470 10.99 -1.33 -43.27
C LYS A 470 11.22 -0.38 -42.11
N ALA A 471 12.29 0.39 -42.16
CA ALA A 471 12.53 1.44 -41.19
C ALA A 471 11.35 2.42 -41.13
N SER A 472 11.01 2.88 -39.93
CA SER A 472 9.98 3.88 -39.72
C SER A 472 10.45 5.27 -40.15
N ALA A 473 9.53 6.15 -40.52
CA ALA A 473 9.82 7.58 -40.52
C ALA A 473 9.88 8.11 -39.08
N PRO A 474 10.64 9.18 -38.82
CA PRO A 474 10.58 9.87 -37.53
C PRO A 474 9.15 10.33 -37.24
N VAL A 475 8.75 10.26 -35.96
CA VAL A 475 7.42 10.66 -35.50
C VAL A 475 7.56 11.62 -34.32
N LYS A 476 6.78 12.68 -34.30
CA LYS A 476 6.63 13.54 -33.13
C LYS A 476 5.34 13.19 -32.42
N LEU A 477 5.42 12.99 -31.12
CA LEU A 477 4.27 12.72 -30.27
C LEU A 477 4.11 13.84 -29.25
N THR A 478 2.88 14.11 -28.91
CA THR A 478 2.54 15.02 -27.81
C THR A 478 1.67 14.28 -26.83
N PHE A 479 2.15 14.15 -25.60
CA PHE A 479 1.43 13.54 -24.49
C PHE A 479 0.80 14.63 -23.64
N ASP A 480 -0.50 14.61 -23.48
CA ASP A 480 -1.26 15.43 -22.55
C ASP A 480 -1.57 14.63 -21.31
N PHE A 481 -1.24 15.16 -20.14
CA PHE A 481 -1.58 14.62 -18.82
C PHE A 481 -2.83 15.34 -18.33
N LEU A 482 -3.83 14.57 -17.90
CA LEU A 482 -5.19 15.06 -17.68
C LEU A 482 -5.59 14.96 -16.21
N ASP A 483 -6.41 15.93 -15.77
CA ASP A 483 -7.19 15.79 -14.53
C ASP A 483 -8.45 14.92 -14.73
N ALA A 484 -9.21 14.67 -13.65
CA ALA A 484 -10.44 13.89 -13.72
C ALA A 484 -11.56 14.54 -14.58
N LYS A 485 -11.47 15.83 -14.87
CA LYS A 485 -12.40 16.55 -15.74
C LYS A 485 -11.96 16.56 -17.20
N GLY A 486 -10.76 16.06 -17.51
CA GLY A 486 -10.17 16.04 -18.84
C GLY A 486 -9.43 17.31 -19.23
N ASN A 487 -9.21 18.22 -18.29
CA ASN A 487 -8.36 19.38 -18.54
C ASN A 487 -6.89 18.94 -18.62
N VAL A 488 -6.13 19.56 -19.53
CA VAL A 488 -4.70 19.32 -19.66
C VAL A 488 -3.96 20.01 -18.52
N VAL A 489 -3.37 19.22 -17.63
CA VAL A 489 -2.55 19.71 -16.50
C VAL A 489 -1.12 19.97 -16.94
N ALA A 490 -0.60 19.08 -17.80
CA ALA A 490 0.74 19.21 -18.37
C ALA A 490 0.82 18.56 -19.75
N THR A 491 1.78 19.01 -20.54
CA THR A 491 2.09 18.43 -21.86
C THR A 491 3.57 18.09 -21.94
N ARG A 492 3.90 16.97 -22.58
CA ARG A 492 5.27 16.55 -22.89
C ARG A 492 5.36 16.13 -24.36
N ALA A 493 6.37 16.63 -25.04
CA ALA A 493 6.72 16.17 -26.37
C ALA A 493 7.65 14.95 -26.26
N GLN A 494 7.49 14.01 -27.19
CA GLN A 494 8.35 12.84 -27.35
C GLN A 494 8.70 12.69 -28.82
N ASP A 495 9.96 12.90 -29.17
CA ASP A 495 10.49 12.62 -30.49
C ASP A 495 10.83 11.14 -30.61
N VAL A 496 10.32 10.51 -31.65
CA VAL A 496 10.64 9.14 -32.03
C VAL A 496 11.53 9.19 -33.25
N PRO A 497 12.80 8.77 -33.18
CA PRO A 497 13.66 8.71 -34.35
C PRO A 497 13.19 7.63 -35.32
N ALA A 498 13.80 7.57 -36.50
CA ALA A 498 13.57 6.44 -37.38
C ALA A 498 14.06 5.14 -36.72
N LEU A 499 13.14 4.20 -36.53
CA LEU A 499 13.44 2.88 -35.96
C LEU A 499 13.61 1.84 -37.06
N ALA A 500 14.65 1.00 -36.96
CA ALA A 500 14.84 -0.15 -37.81
C ALA A 500 13.67 -1.17 -37.68
N PRO A 501 13.50 -2.10 -38.64
CA PRO A 501 12.50 -3.16 -38.49
C PRO A 501 12.65 -3.92 -37.17
N ASN A 502 11.54 -4.13 -36.46
CA ASN A 502 11.47 -4.78 -35.14
C ASN A 502 12.30 -4.11 -34.02
N ALA A 503 12.80 -2.89 -34.26
CA ALA A 503 13.47 -2.14 -33.19
C ALA A 503 12.44 -1.60 -32.19
N ASP A 504 12.86 -1.62 -30.94
CA ASP A 504 12.11 -1.11 -29.78
C ASP A 504 12.91 -0.02 -29.09
N GLN A 505 12.22 1.02 -28.63
CA GLN A 505 12.80 2.12 -27.86
C GLN A 505 11.91 2.43 -26.66
N GLU A 506 12.50 2.40 -25.47
CA GLU A 506 11.82 2.81 -24.24
C GLU A 506 11.69 4.33 -24.17
N PHE A 507 10.66 4.79 -23.48
CA PHE A 507 10.50 6.20 -23.10
C PHE A 507 9.99 6.33 -21.67
N THR A 508 10.36 7.42 -21.02
CA THR A 508 9.87 7.81 -19.70
C THR A 508 9.55 9.30 -19.70
N LEU A 509 8.30 9.62 -19.38
CA LEU A 509 7.82 10.98 -19.25
C LEU A 509 7.45 11.27 -17.80
N LYS A 510 8.00 12.35 -17.23
CA LYS A 510 7.71 12.79 -15.85
C LYS A 510 7.02 14.14 -15.86
N VAL A 511 6.05 14.29 -14.98
CA VAL A 511 5.32 15.53 -14.69
C VAL A 511 5.30 15.74 -13.19
N ASP A 512 5.77 16.90 -12.74
CA ASP A 512 5.82 17.32 -11.34
C ASP A 512 4.67 18.30 -11.03
N GLN A 513 3.45 17.90 -11.41
CA GLN A 513 2.24 18.68 -11.20
C GLN A 513 1.16 17.79 -10.58
N PRO A 514 0.59 18.18 -9.42
CA PRO A 514 -0.46 17.40 -8.76
C PRO A 514 -1.76 17.42 -9.56
N GLY A 515 -2.65 16.46 -9.26
CA GLY A 515 -3.98 16.38 -9.85
C GLY A 515 -4.05 15.63 -11.19
N VAL A 516 -2.93 15.12 -11.70
CA VAL A 516 -2.92 14.22 -12.87
C VAL A 516 -3.54 12.88 -12.49
N VAL A 517 -4.50 12.40 -13.31
CA VAL A 517 -5.16 11.09 -13.10
C VAL A 517 -5.24 10.25 -14.38
N ALA A 518 -4.89 10.81 -15.54
CA ALA A 518 -4.94 10.13 -16.83
C ALA A 518 -3.97 10.76 -17.83
N TRP A 519 -3.87 10.15 -19.00
CA TRP A 519 -3.06 10.62 -20.10
C TRP A 519 -3.74 10.30 -21.44
N ARG A 520 -3.39 11.06 -22.46
CA ARG A 520 -3.65 10.77 -23.87
C ARG A 520 -2.46 11.25 -24.68
N TYR A 521 -2.37 10.79 -25.91
CA TYR A 521 -1.38 11.34 -26.84
C TYR A 521 -1.93 11.49 -28.25
N LYS A 522 -1.24 12.29 -29.03
CA LYS A 522 -1.51 12.50 -30.45
C LYS A 522 -0.20 12.58 -31.22
N ARG A 523 -0.29 12.25 -32.50
CA ARG A 523 0.79 12.51 -33.44
C ARG A 523 0.81 14.01 -33.76
N GLY A 524 2.02 14.64 -33.68
CA GLY A 524 2.29 16.01 -34.04
C GLY A 524 2.36 16.22 -35.54
#